data_c8d191ce29c9bfbbabf57ab417edfaec
#
_entry.id   c8d191ce29c9bfbbabf57ab417edfaec
#
_cell.length_a   1.000
_cell.length_b   1.000
_cell.length_c   1.000
_cell.angle_alpha   90.00
_cell.angle_beta   90.00
_cell.angle_gamma   90.00
#
_symmetry.space_group_name_H-M   'P 1'
#
loop_
_entity.id
_entity.type
_entity.pdbx_description
1 polymer ?
#
loop_
_entity_poly.entity_id
_entity_poly.type
_entity_poly.pdbx_seq_one_letter_code
_entity_poly.pdbx_strand_id
1 'polypeptide(L)'
;MNTKIYKRVLSLTDSLMAAVQQKNQSRFDGYYLELKQLCEEHENTDKDHPVQWETLADFTDDLALAVTIYQQALVKAEAINNKDFRSSIGFSIGALKVELNDKAGAIEALEQAKISCNKIVDKQLKAEIHDLLEELKNS
;
A
#
# COMPACT_ATOMS: atom_id res chain seq x y z
N MET A 1 6.00 -11.69 -11.33
CA MET A 1 6.51 -10.30 -11.18
C MET A 1 7.70 -10.07 -12.08
N ASN A 2 7.76 -8.92 -12.73
CA ASN A 2 8.92 -8.56 -13.57
C ASN A 2 10.10 -8.12 -12.69
N THR A 3 11.19 -8.87 -12.73
CA THR A 3 12.36 -8.63 -11.87
C THR A 3 13.00 -7.26 -12.11
N LYS A 4 13.05 -6.82 -13.36
CA LYS A 4 13.66 -5.54 -13.73
C LYS A 4 12.86 -4.36 -13.16
N ILE A 5 11.54 -4.45 -13.27
CA ILE A 5 10.64 -3.43 -12.71
C ILE A 5 10.72 -3.44 -11.18
N TYR A 6 10.73 -4.61 -10.58
CA TYR A 6 10.85 -4.74 -9.12
C TYR A 6 12.13 -4.08 -8.60
N LYS A 7 13.28 -4.32 -9.25
CA LYS A 7 14.54 -3.67 -8.90
C LYS A 7 14.45 -2.15 -9.03
N ARG A 8 13.76 -1.66 -10.04
CA ARG A 8 13.56 -0.22 -10.23
C ARG A 8 12.70 0.36 -9.10
N VAL A 9 11.64 -0.34 -8.69
CA VAL A 9 10.80 0.08 -7.56
C VAL A 9 11.63 0.15 -6.27
N LEU A 10 12.46 -0.86 -6.00
CA LEU A 10 13.33 -0.86 -4.83
C LEU A 10 14.32 0.31 -4.85
N SER A 11 14.91 0.59 -6.01
CA SER A 11 15.83 1.72 -6.19
C SER A 11 15.13 3.05 -5.93
N LEU A 12 13.92 3.22 -6.46
CA LEU A 12 13.13 4.43 -6.23
C LEU A 12 12.72 4.57 -4.76
N THR A 13 12.39 3.47 -4.09
CA THR A 13 12.08 3.47 -2.66
C THR A 13 13.26 3.99 -1.85
N ASP A 14 14.47 3.49 -2.12
CA ASP A 14 15.68 3.95 -1.43
C ASP A 14 15.93 5.43 -1.68
N SER A 15 15.74 5.88 -2.92
CA SER A 15 15.93 7.29 -3.29
C SER A 15 14.91 8.21 -2.62
N LEU A 16 13.64 7.77 -2.55
CA LEU A 16 12.58 8.52 -1.87
C LEU A 16 12.86 8.63 -0.37
N MET A 17 13.26 7.53 0.26
CA MET A 17 13.59 7.53 1.69
C MET A 17 14.79 8.46 1.99
N ALA A 18 15.80 8.44 1.14
CA ALA A 18 16.96 9.32 1.27
C ALA A 18 16.55 10.79 1.13
N ALA A 19 15.67 11.09 0.18
CA ALA A 19 15.18 12.46 -0.02
C ALA A 19 14.40 12.97 1.20
N VAL A 20 13.60 12.11 1.82
CA VAL A 20 12.88 12.44 3.07
C VAL A 20 13.87 12.74 4.18
N GLN A 21 14.89 11.90 4.38
CA GLN A 21 15.90 12.09 5.42
C GLN A 21 16.69 13.38 5.21
N GLN A 22 17.00 13.72 3.97
CA GLN A 22 17.73 14.92 3.61
C GLN A 22 16.84 16.16 3.53
N LYS A 23 15.54 15.99 3.72
CA LYS A 23 14.54 17.08 3.59
C LYS A 23 14.63 17.76 2.22
N ASN A 24 14.90 16.97 1.18
CA ASN A 24 15.03 17.46 -0.18
C ASN A 24 13.75 17.23 -0.97
N GLN A 25 12.84 18.19 -0.89
CA GLN A 25 11.52 18.09 -1.52
C GLN A 25 11.61 17.99 -3.05
N SER A 26 12.54 18.70 -3.66
CA SER A 26 12.71 18.68 -5.12
C SER A 26 13.10 17.29 -5.63
N ARG A 27 14.02 16.62 -4.94
CA ARG A 27 14.40 15.24 -5.30
C ARG A 27 13.27 14.27 -5.03
N PHE A 28 12.58 14.43 -3.91
CA PHE A 28 11.41 13.60 -3.59
C PHE A 28 10.38 13.67 -4.71
N ASP A 29 10.02 14.88 -5.13
CA ASP A 29 9.01 15.07 -6.17
C ASP A 29 9.42 14.42 -7.49
N GLY A 30 10.70 14.51 -7.85
CA GLY A 30 11.22 13.87 -9.06
C GLY A 30 11.12 12.36 -9.02
N TYR A 31 11.53 11.74 -7.91
CA TYR A 31 11.45 10.29 -7.75
C TYR A 31 10.00 9.80 -7.67
N TYR A 32 9.14 10.56 -6.98
CA TYR A 32 7.72 10.25 -6.91
C TYR A 32 7.09 10.23 -8.31
N LEU A 33 7.40 11.23 -9.11
CA LEU A 33 6.90 11.30 -10.49
C LEU A 33 7.39 10.10 -11.32
N GLU A 34 8.65 9.70 -11.17
CA GLU A 34 9.17 8.51 -11.86
C GLU A 34 8.41 7.24 -11.47
N LEU A 35 8.12 7.08 -10.18
CA LEU A 35 7.37 5.92 -9.69
C LEU A 35 5.94 5.93 -10.21
N LYS A 36 5.31 7.09 -10.21
CA LYS A 36 3.96 7.25 -10.75
C LYS A 36 3.90 6.90 -12.23
N GLN A 37 4.87 7.38 -13.01
CA GLN A 37 4.97 7.07 -14.44
C GLN A 37 5.18 5.58 -14.67
N LEU A 38 6.00 4.93 -13.84
CA LEU A 38 6.22 3.49 -13.92
C LEU A 38 4.91 2.72 -13.69
N CYS A 39 4.11 3.12 -12.70
CA CYS A 39 2.81 2.52 -12.44
C CYS A 39 1.86 2.68 -13.63
N GLU A 40 1.75 3.88 -14.16
CA GLU A 40 0.84 4.20 -15.26
C GLU A 40 1.26 3.50 -16.57
N GLU A 41 2.57 3.43 -16.84
CA GLU A 41 3.10 2.79 -18.04
C GLU A 41 2.76 1.31 -18.12
N HIS A 42 2.74 0.62 -16.98
CA HIS A 42 2.51 -0.82 -16.94
C HIS A 42 1.10 -1.21 -16.50
N GLU A 43 0.23 -0.22 -16.29
CA GLU A 43 -1.15 -0.47 -15.83
C GLU A 43 -1.90 -1.34 -16.83
N ASN A 44 -2.54 -2.40 -16.30
CA ASN A 44 -3.33 -3.36 -17.06
C ASN A 44 -2.52 -4.16 -18.11
N THR A 45 -1.21 -4.22 -17.95
CA THR A 45 -0.34 -5.08 -18.74
C THR A 45 0.09 -6.29 -17.89
N ASP A 46 0.79 -7.24 -18.51
CA ASP A 46 1.33 -8.41 -17.79
C ASP A 46 2.44 -8.02 -16.79
N LYS A 47 2.93 -6.78 -16.85
CA LYS A 47 3.94 -6.24 -15.95
C LYS A 47 3.33 -5.45 -14.79
N ASP A 48 2.01 -5.30 -14.75
CA ASP A 48 1.32 -4.63 -13.65
C ASP A 48 1.36 -5.53 -12.40
N HIS A 49 1.70 -4.92 -11.24
CA HIS A 49 1.84 -5.67 -10.00
C HIS A 49 1.51 -4.79 -8.80
N PRO A 50 0.85 -5.33 -7.77
CA PRO A 50 0.46 -4.54 -6.60
C PRO A 50 1.60 -3.81 -5.91
N VAL A 51 2.84 -4.34 -5.92
CA VAL A 51 3.97 -3.69 -5.27
C VAL A 51 4.26 -2.30 -5.81
N GLN A 52 4.02 -2.08 -7.09
CA GLN A 52 4.24 -0.77 -7.73
C GLN A 52 3.27 0.27 -7.16
N TRP A 53 2.01 -0.09 -7.07
CA TRP A 53 0.94 0.78 -6.58
C TRP A 53 1.00 0.96 -5.06
N GLU A 54 1.28 -0.10 -4.32
CA GLU A 54 1.46 -0.02 -2.87
C GLU A 54 2.60 0.93 -2.51
N THR A 55 3.73 0.81 -3.21
CA THR A 55 4.88 1.69 -2.98
C THR A 55 4.54 3.14 -3.29
N LEU A 56 3.84 3.38 -4.39
CA LEU A 56 3.40 4.75 -4.74
C LEU A 56 2.51 5.33 -3.64
N ALA A 57 1.56 4.55 -3.15
CA ALA A 57 0.68 4.97 -2.07
C ALA A 57 1.44 5.26 -0.78
N ASP A 58 2.45 4.44 -0.44
CA ASP A 58 3.28 4.60 0.75
C ASP A 58 3.96 5.96 0.79
N PHE A 59 4.28 6.54 -0.35
CA PHE A 59 4.94 7.84 -0.46
C PHE A 59 4.00 8.99 -0.85
N THR A 60 2.69 8.75 -0.83
CA THR A 60 1.69 9.78 -1.13
C THR A 60 1.25 10.45 0.17
N ASP A 61 1.52 11.76 0.30
CA ASP A 61 1.25 12.52 1.53
C ASP A 61 -0.24 12.80 1.74
N ASP A 62 -0.99 13.05 0.68
CA ASP A 62 -2.43 13.29 0.78
C ASP A 62 -3.13 11.98 1.14
N LEU A 63 -3.77 11.95 2.31
CA LEU A 63 -4.37 10.73 2.85
C LEU A 63 -5.48 10.16 1.96
N ALA A 64 -6.34 11.01 1.45
CA ALA A 64 -7.44 10.57 0.59
C ALA A 64 -6.91 10.02 -0.73
N LEU A 65 -5.92 10.67 -1.31
CA LEU A 65 -5.27 10.19 -2.53
C LEU A 65 -4.52 8.87 -2.28
N ALA A 66 -3.83 8.76 -1.15
CA ALA A 66 -3.14 7.53 -0.78
C ALA A 66 -4.12 6.36 -0.68
N VAL A 67 -5.30 6.55 -0.06
CA VAL A 67 -6.35 5.52 0.00
C VAL A 67 -6.76 5.10 -1.40
N THR A 68 -6.98 6.05 -2.30
CA THR A 68 -7.37 5.74 -3.68
C THR A 68 -6.31 4.88 -4.37
N ILE A 69 -5.03 5.21 -4.19
CA ILE A 69 -3.93 4.45 -4.80
C ILE A 69 -3.81 3.06 -4.17
N TYR A 70 -3.96 2.95 -2.84
CA TYR A 70 -3.99 1.65 -2.17
C TYR A 70 -5.15 0.78 -2.69
N GLN A 71 -6.30 1.38 -2.98
CA GLN A 71 -7.44 0.63 -3.54
C GLN A 71 -7.10 0.07 -4.93
N GLN A 72 -6.37 0.84 -5.74
CA GLN A 72 -5.85 0.33 -7.02
C GLN A 72 -4.88 -0.83 -6.80
N ALA A 73 -3.98 -0.70 -5.82
CA ALA A 73 -3.06 -1.77 -5.45
C ALA A 73 -3.81 -3.03 -5.00
N LEU A 74 -4.89 -2.86 -4.24
CA LEU A 74 -5.71 -3.98 -3.76
C LEU A 74 -6.34 -4.74 -4.93
N VAL A 75 -6.87 -4.03 -5.92
CA VAL A 75 -7.43 -4.65 -7.13
C VAL A 75 -6.37 -5.52 -7.83
N LYS A 76 -5.13 -5.02 -7.93
CA LYS A 76 -4.03 -5.78 -8.54
C LYS A 76 -3.66 -7.01 -7.72
N ALA A 77 -3.66 -6.88 -6.38
CA ALA A 77 -3.38 -8.00 -5.48
C ALA A 77 -4.47 -9.08 -5.56
N GLU A 78 -5.73 -8.66 -5.66
CA GLU A 78 -6.86 -9.59 -5.83
C GLU A 78 -6.77 -10.31 -7.17
N ALA A 79 -6.41 -9.61 -8.23
CA ALA A 79 -6.29 -10.18 -9.57
C ALA A 79 -5.26 -11.32 -9.63
N ILE A 80 -4.18 -11.26 -8.86
CA ILE A 80 -3.17 -12.31 -8.78
C ILE A 80 -3.37 -13.21 -7.55
N ASN A 81 -4.42 -13.01 -6.79
CA ASN A 81 -4.76 -13.76 -5.58
C ASN A 81 -3.59 -13.83 -4.57
N ASN A 82 -2.91 -12.70 -4.37
CA ASN A 82 -1.78 -12.64 -3.44
C ASN A 82 -2.25 -12.18 -2.06
N LYS A 83 -2.25 -13.10 -1.12
CA LYS A 83 -2.79 -12.88 0.24
C LYS A 83 -1.92 -11.95 1.08
N ASP A 84 -0.62 -12.00 0.91
CA ASP A 84 0.30 -11.11 1.63
C ASP A 84 0.06 -9.65 1.25
N PHE A 85 -0.04 -9.35 -0.05
CA PHE A 85 -0.35 -8.01 -0.51
C PHE A 85 -1.76 -7.57 -0.13
N ARG A 86 -2.75 -8.46 -0.24
CA ARG A 86 -4.12 -8.12 0.17
C ARG A 86 -4.19 -7.75 1.64
N SER A 87 -3.45 -8.46 2.49
CA SER A 87 -3.41 -8.20 3.93
C SER A 87 -2.71 -6.89 4.24
N SER A 88 -1.52 -6.68 3.67
CA SER A 88 -0.72 -5.48 3.89
C SER A 88 -1.43 -4.22 3.39
N ILE A 89 -1.96 -4.27 2.18
CA ILE A 89 -2.67 -3.13 1.57
C ILE A 89 -3.96 -2.85 2.35
N GLY A 90 -4.71 -3.90 2.69
CA GLY A 90 -5.95 -3.76 3.48
C GLY A 90 -5.70 -3.11 4.84
N PHE A 91 -4.62 -3.47 5.50
CA PHE A 91 -4.21 -2.84 6.76
C PHE A 91 -3.91 -1.35 6.56
N SER A 92 -3.16 -1.01 5.51
CA SER A 92 -2.83 0.38 5.19
C SER A 92 -4.09 1.21 4.93
N ILE A 93 -5.03 0.67 4.17
CA ILE A 93 -6.32 1.33 3.92
C ILE A 93 -7.06 1.57 5.23
N GLY A 94 -7.14 0.55 6.08
CA GLY A 94 -7.80 0.65 7.37
C GLY A 94 -7.19 1.73 8.25
N ALA A 95 -5.86 1.76 8.37
CA ALA A 95 -5.15 2.74 9.17
C ALA A 95 -5.40 4.17 8.68
N LEU A 96 -5.35 4.39 7.37
CA LEU A 96 -5.60 5.72 6.79
C LEU A 96 -7.06 6.16 6.96
N LYS A 97 -8.00 5.24 6.86
CA LYS A 97 -9.41 5.57 7.07
C LYS A 97 -9.70 5.97 8.52
N VAL A 98 -8.96 5.40 9.48
CA VAL A 98 -9.03 5.89 10.87
C VAL A 98 -8.61 7.35 10.93
N GLU A 99 -7.50 7.71 10.31
CA GLU A 99 -7.02 9.10 10.27
C GLU A 99 -8.00 10.05 9.56
N LEU A 100 -8.74 9.53 8.59
CA LEU A 100 -9.76 10.29 7.85
C LEU A 100 -11.11 10.31 8.57
N ASN A 101 -11.20 9.78 9.79
CA ASN A 101 -12.43 9.69 10.57
C ASN A 101 -13.52 8.84 9.91
N ASP A 102 -13.14 7.88 9.09
CA ASP A 102 -14.04 6.91 8.47
C ASP A 102 -13.95 5.57 9.19
N LYS A 103 -14.54 5.51 10.37
CA LYS A 103 -14.50 4.31 11.21
C LYS A 103 -15.13 3.10 10.53
N ALA A 104 -16.30 3.29 9.91
CA ALA A 104 -17.01 2.20 9.24
C ALA A 104 -16.19 1.63 8.08
N GLY A 105 -15.60 2.50 7.27
CA GLY A 105 -14.72 2.09 6.17
C GLY A 105 -13.46 1.41 6.65
N ALA A 106 -12.89 1.89 7.77
CA ALA A 106 -11.72 1.27 8.37
C ALA A 106 -12.02 -0.15 8.84
N ILE A 107 -13.14 -0.36 9.53
CA ILE A 107 -13.57 -1.69 9.99
C ILE A 107 -13.74 -2.63 8.81
N GLU A 108 -14.42 -2.18 7.76
CA GLU A 108 -14.63 -3.00 6.56
C GLU A 108 -13.30 -3.42 5.93
N ALA A 109 -12.37 -2.50 5.75
CA ALA A 109 -11.05 -2.80 5.18
C ALA A 109 -10.28 -3.80 6.04
N LEU A 110 -10.32 -3.63 7.36
CA LEU A 110 -9.61 -4.51 8.30
C LEU A 110 -10.24 -5.90 8.38
N GLU A 111 -11.55 -6.01 8.26
CA GLU A 111 -12.23 -7.31 8.22
C GLU A 111 -11.83 -8.10 6.97
N GLN A 112 -11.75 -7.43 5.82
CA GLN A 112 -11.27 -8.07 4.60
C GLN A 112 -9.80 -8.47 4.71
N ALA A 113 -8.97 -7.62 5.29
CA ALA A 113 -7.57 -7.93 5.55
C ALA A 113 -7.42 -9.13 6.50
N LYS A 114 -8.26 -9.23 7.52
CA LYS A 114 -8.27 -10.35 8.46
C LYS A 114 -8.56 -11.67 7.76
N ILE A 115 -9.52 -11.69 6.84
CA ILE A 115 -9.84 -12.88 6.06
C ILE A 115 -8.61 -13.30 5.23
N SER A 116 -7.94 -12.34 4.58
CA SER A 116 -6.77 -12.63 3.75
C SER A 116 -5.57 -13.08 4.58
N CYS A 117 -5.39 -12.54 5.79
CA CYS A 117 -4.20 -12.81 6.60
C CYS A 117 -4.22 -14.17 7.31
N ASN A 118 -5.31 -14.90 7.27
CA ASN A 118 -5.41 -16.22 7.94
C ASN A 118 -4.36 -17.21 7.45
N LYS A 119 -3.89 -17.06 6.21
CA LYS A 119 -2.95 -17.99 5.57
C LYS A 119 -1.58 -17.39 5.29
N ILE A 120 -1.28 -16.20 5.82
CA ILE A 120 0.03 -15.58 5.65
C ILE A 120 0.94 -15.94 6.83
N VAL A 121 2.26 -15.80 6.61
CA VAL A 121 3.29 -16.16 7.61
C VAL A 121 3.60 -15.02 8.55
N ASP A 122 3.32 -13.77 8.15
CA ASP A 122 3.65 -12.56 8.91
C ASP A 122 2.77 -12.43 10.15
N LYS A 123 3.29 -12.90 11.28
CA LYS A 123 2.56 -12.89 12.56
C LYS A 123 2.37 -11.48 13.11
N GLN A 124 3.32 -10.59 12.86
CA GLN A 124 3.23 -9.20 13.30
C GLN A 124 2.07 -8.50 12.58
N LEU A 125 1.97 -8.66 11.28
CA LEU A 125 0.88 -8.06 10.51
C LEU A 125 -0.47 -8.61 10.95
N LYS A 126 -0.58 -9.91 11.20
CA LYS A 126 -1.82 -10.51 11.74
C LYS A 126 -2.23 -9.86 13.06
N ALA A 127 -1.26 -9.68 13.96
CA ALA A 127 -1.51 -9.06 15.26
C ALA A 127 -1.95 -7.59 15.10
N GLU A 128 -1.28 -6.84 14.23
CA GLU A 128 -1.63 -5.44 13.99
C GLU A 128 -3.05 -5.27 13.43
N ILE A 129 -3.44 -6.13 12.48
CA ILE A 129 -4.79 -6.14 11.92
C ILE A 129 -5.80 -6.45 13.00
N HIS A 130 -5.57 -7.51 13.78
CA HIS A 130 -6.47 -7.93 14.84
C HIS A 130 -6.62 -6.82 15.91
N ASP A 131 -5.51 -6.27 16.37
CA ASP A 131 -5.52 -5.28 17.45
C ASP A 131 -6.23 -4.00 17.03
N LEU A 132 -5.97 -3.50 15.84
CA LEU A 132 -6.63 -2.28 15.36
C LEU A 132 -8.13 -2.53 15.16
N LEU A 133 -8.50 -3.68 14.61
CA LEU A 133 -9.91 -4.03 14.41
C LEU A 133 -10.65 -4.12 15.73
N GLU A 134 -10.06 -4.77 16.74
CA GLU A 134 -10.66 -4.86 18.07
C GLU A 134 -10.80 -3.49 18.74
N GLU A 135 -9.77 -2.65 18.63
CA GLU A 135 -9.80 -1.29 19.16
C GLU A 135 -10.98 -0.49 18.56
N LEU A 136 -11.16 -0.58 17.25
CA LEU A 136 -12.22 0.14 16.55
C LEU A 136 -13.61 -0.38 16.93
N LYS A 137 -13.77 -1.69 17.07
CA LYS A 137 -15.05 -2.30 17.45
C LYS A 137 -15.44 -1.97 18.89
N ASN A 138 -14.47 -1.74 19.76
CA ASN A 138 -14.69 -1.47 21.17
C ASN A 138 -14.72 0.03 21.51
N SER A 139 -14.59 0.89 20.54
CA SER A 139 -14.58 2.34 20.75
C SER A 139 -15.95 3.00 20.59
#